data_1e2528d32c701d8d8de8170009a659a4
#
_entry.id   1e2528d32c701d8d8de8170009a659a4
#
_cell.length_a   1.000
_cell.length_b   1.000
_cell.length_c   1.000
_cell.angle_alpha   90.00
_cell.angle_beta   90.00
_cell.angle_gamma   90.00
#
_symmetry.space_group_name_H-M   'P 1'
#
loop_
_entity.id
_entity.type
_entity.pdbx_description
1 polymer ?
#
loop_
_entity_poly.entity_id
_entity_poly.type
_entity_poly.pdbx_seq_one_letter_code
_entity_poly.pdbx_strand_id
1 'polypeptide(L)'
;MKINELKKQMLNNEFNSTFADIYYDDSEMIDYQKNRYINALSKYENLFGDEDVEIYSAPGRTEVGGNHTDHQHGMVLAASINLDAIAIVGKTTENTIELISEGYDPISVSIEDLNVNEKDFGTTSSLIKGVLAGMKKEGYKIGPFKAYITSDVINGAGLSSSAAFEAIIGTIISGMYNNMEVSSIEIAQIGQYAENVFFGKPCGLMDQMACSVGGFVHIDFKNPDSPIVEKVDFDVEKEGYSLCITDTKASHADLTDDYAAIPAEMKEVAQYFNKEFLNEIPADDFYDKIPELYSAVSNRGLLRAIHFFGENARVQKEVDALKNNNFRQFLTLVKESGN
;
A
#
# COMPACT_ATOMS: atom_id res chain seq x y z
N MET A 1 0.25 10.52 25.24
CA MET A 1 1.26 11.42 25.88
C MET A 1 0.94 12.86 25.50
N LYS A 2 1.24 13.84 26.37
CA LYS A 2 1.01 15.26 26.05
C LYS A 2 1.89 15.75 24.91
N ILE A 3 1.35 16.63 24.07
CA ILE A 3 2.06 17.16 22.88
C ILE A 3 3.36 17.86 23.26
N ASN A 4 3.33 18.68 24.31
CA ASN A 4 4.52 19.41 24.75
C ASN A 4 5.63 18.50 25.28
N GLU A 5 5.27 17.34 25.85
CA GLU A 5 6.22 16.34 26.31
C GLU A 5 6.87 15.62 25.11
N LEU A 6 6.07 15.21 24.11
CA LEU A 6 6.56 14.61 22.87
C LEU A 6 7.54 15.55 22.14
N LYS A 7 7.16 16.82 21.96
CA LYS A 7 8.04 17.82 21.35
C LYS A 7 9.38 17.96 22.09
N LYS A 8 9.33 17.98 23.44
CA LYS A 8 10.54 18.06 24.26
C LYS A 8 11.43 16.85 24.11
N GLN A 9 10.86 15.64 24.09
CA GLN A 9 11.61 14.41 23.88
C GLN A 9 12.26 14.38 22.50
N MET A 10 11.54 14.80 21.44
CA MET A 10 12.11 14.91 20.09
C MET A 10 13.24 15.92 20.03
N LEU A 11 13.09 17.10 20.65
CA LEU A 11 14.17 18.11 20.72
C LEU A 11 15.39 17.62 21.50
N ASN A 12 15.20 16.75 22.48
CA ASN A 12 16.27 16.08 23.23
C ASN A 12 16.88 14.88 22.50
N ASN A 13 16.49 14.62 21.25
CA ASN A 13 16.96 13.51 20.43
C ASN A 13 16.58 12.11 20.96
N GLU A 14 15.56 11.99 21.82
CA GLU A 14 15.14 10.71 22.41
C GLU A 14 14.52 9.76 21.36
N PHE A 15 14.08 10.29 20.20
CA PHE A 15 13.51 9.51 19.07
C PHE A 15 14.50 9.28 17.93
N ASN A 16 15.77 9.72 18.02
CA ASN A 16 16.71 9.61 16.91
C ASN A 16 16.93 8.16 16.45
N SER A 17 17.03 7.21 17.39
CA SER A 17 17.14 5.79 17.03
C SER A 17 15.91 5.26 16.31
N THR A 18 14.71 5.68 16.73
CA THR A 18 13.45 5.30 16.05
C THR A 18 13.39 5.89 14.64
N PHE A 19 13.82 7.13 14.46
CA PHE A 19 13.88 7.74 13.13
C PHE A 19 14.92 7.08 12.24
N ALA A 20 16.09 6.71 12.79
CA ALA A 20 17.11 5.96 12.06
C ALA A 20 16.58 4.59 11.58
N ASP A 21 15.86 3.88 12.46
CA ASP A 21 15.28 2.56 12.14
C ASP A 21 14.18 2.64 11.07
N ILE A 22 13.39 3.73 11.05
CA ILE A 22 12.25 3.89 10.12
C ILE A 22 12.67 4.51 8.79
N TYR A 23 13.53 5.54 8.81
CA TYR A 23 13.77 6.40 7.65
C TYR A 23 15.17 6.29 7.09
N TYR A 24 16.12 5.83 7.79
CA TYR A 24 17.54 5.71 7.49
C TYR A 24 18.46 6.41 8.50
N ASP A 25 19.59 5.78 8.82
CA ASP A 25 20.59 6.30 9.77
C ASP A 25 21.50 7.37 9.12
N ASP A 26 20.88 8.48 8.77
CA ASP A 26 21.55 9.69 8.25
C ASP A 26 21.12 10.90 9.04
N SER A 27 22.09 11.76 9.41
CA SER A 27 21.81 12.89 10.30
C SER A 27 20.88 13.93 9.68
N GLU A 28 20.95 14.17 8.34
CA GLU A 28 20.07 15.13 7.67
C GLU A 28 18.65 14.57 7.58
N MET A 29 18.50 13.27 7.32
CA MET A 29 17.22 12.60 7.31
C MET A 29 16.57 12.59 8.71
N ILE A 30 17.34 12.25 9.75
CA ILE A 30 16.85 12.26 11.14
C ILE A 30 16.38 13.66 11.55
N ASP A 31 17.15 14.70 11.22
CA ASP A 31 16.79 16.09 11.53
C ASP A 31 15.57 16.55 10.71
N TYR A 32 15.44 16.13 9.47
CA TYR A 32 14.25 16.39 8.65
C TYR A 32 13.01 15.79 9.30
N GLN A 33 13.04 14.49 9.62
CA GLN A 33 11.90 13.79 10.21
C GLN A 33 11.54 14.35 11.60
N LYS A 34 12.52 14.62 12.44
CA LYS A 34 12.30 15.27 13.73
C LYS A 34 11.53 16.58 13.58
N ASN A 35 11.94 17.45 12.66
CA ASN A 35 11.27 18.71 12.40
C ASN A 35 9.84 18.51 11.83
N ARG A 36 9.66 17.53 10.93
CA ARG A 36 8.36 17.18 10.36
C ARG A 36 7.37 16.74 11.45
N TYR A 37 7.78 15.84 12.35
CA TYR A 37 6.95 15.39 13.47
C TYR A 37 6.62 16.51 14.46
N ILE A 38 7.59 17.35 14.82
CA ILE A 38 7.36 18.52 15.69
C ILE A 38 6.38 19.50 15.03
N ASN A 39 6.50 19.71 13.73
CA ASN A 39 5.57 20.55 12.97
C ASN A 39 4.15 19.96 12.97
N ALA A 40 4.02 18.66 12.71
CA ALA A 40 2.73 17.97 12.74
C ALA A 40 2.05 18.06 14.13
N LEU A 41 2.82 17.85 15.20
CA LEU A 41 2.35 18.04 16.58
C LEU A 41 1.88 19.48 16.83
N SER A 42 2.61 20.46 16.28
CA SER A 42 2.25 21.88 16.45
C SER A 42 0.99 22.24 15.65
N LYS A 43 0.82 21.67 14.46
CA LYS A 43 -0.41 21.83 13.66
C LYS A 43 -1.61 21.23 14.38
N TYR A 44 -1.46 19.99 14.88
CA TYR A 44 -2.52 19.36 15.66
C TYR A 44 -2.91 20.19 16.89
N GLU A 45 -1.92 20.66 17.68
CA GLU A 45 -2.15 21.51 18.88
C GLU A 45 -2.93 22.79 18.55
N ASN A 46 -2.60 23.45 17.42
CA ASN A 46 -3.30 24.65 16.98
C ASN A 46 -4.76 24.37 16.56
N LEU A 47 -5.07 23.18 16.06
CA LEU A 47 -6.40 22.78 15.61
C LEU A 47 -7.28 22.29 16.76
N PHE A 48 -6.72 21.48 17.66
CA PHE A 48 -7.48 20.72 18.64
C PHE A 48 -7.08 20.98 20.10
N GLY A 49 -6.02 21.75 20.34
CA GLY A 49 -5.50 22.06 21.67
C GLY A 49 -4.46 21.05 22.18
N ASP A 50 -3.88 21.35 23.36
CA ASP A 50 -2.89 20.48 24.02
C ASP A 50 -3.58 19.35 24.78
N GLU A 51 -3.58 18.17 24.20
CA GLU A 51 -4.14 16.97 24.80
C GLU A 51 -3.21 15.77 24.68
N ASP A 52 -3.65 14.62 25.20
CA ASP A 52 -2.92 13.37 25.02
C ASP A 52 -3.13 12.86 23.59
N VAL A 53 -2.02 12.62 22.90
CA VAL A 53 -2.01 12.12 21.52
C VAL A 53 -1.18 10.86 21.37
N GLU A 54 -1.46 10.14 20.31
CA GLU A 54 -0.68 9.03 19.77
C GLU A 54 -0.21 9.41 18.36
N ILE A 55 0.90 8.81 17.92
CA ILE A 55 1.48 9.06 16.59
C ILE A 55 1.48 7.75 15.82
N TYR A 56 0.99 7.78 14.59
CA TYR A 56 0.96 6.64 13.68
C TYR A 56 1.63 7.00 12.37
N SER A 57 2.21 6.00 11.70
CA SER A 57 2.83 6.13 10.39
C SER A 57 2.43 4.96 9.51
N ALA A 58 2.26 5.22 8.22
CA ALA A 58 2.11 4.20 7.20
C ALA A 58 2.87 4.61 5.93
N PRO A 59 3.79 3.78 5.43
CA PRO A 59 4.62 4.09 4.28
C PRO A 59 3.83 3.99 2.97
N GLY A 60 4.34 4.66 1.92
CA GLY A 60 4.05 4.30 0.56
C GLY A 60 4.78 3.02 0.14
N ARG A 61 4.57 2.60 -1.12
CA ARG A 61 5.19 1.40 -1.66
C ARG A 61 5.75 1.61 -3.06
N THR A 62 6.69 0.75 -3.43
CA THR A 62 7.06 0.49 -4.82
C THR A 62 6.91 -0.98 -5.13
N GLU A 63 6.54 -1.32 -6.35
CA GLU A 63 6.69 -2.67 -6.87
C GLU A 63 8.10 -2.84 -7.40
N VAL A 64 8.73 -3.96 -7.11
CA VAL A 64 10.11 -4.27 -7.47
C VAL A 64 10.16 -5.32 -8.57
N GLY A 65 9.26 -6.29 -8.52
CA GLY A 65 9.07 -7.33 -9.52
C GLY A 65 7.64 -7.84 -9.55
N GLY A 66 7.19 -8.34 -10.71
CA GLY A 66 5.85 -8.85 -10.95
C GLY A 66 4.99 -8.00 -11.89
N ASN A 67 5.18 -6.69 -11.91
CA ASN A 67 4.48 -5.77 -12.81
C ASN A 67 2.95 -5.98 -12.81
N HIS A 68 2.35 -5.91 -11.61
CA HIS A 68 0.91 -6.07 -11.38
C HIS A 68 0.31 -7.41 -11.84
N THR A 69 1.01 -8.52 -11.57
CA THR A 69 0.46 -9.87 -11.78
C THR A 69 -0.62 -10.26 -10.76
N ASP A 70 -0.78 -9.48 -9.68
CA ASP A 70 -1.72 -9.71 -8.58
C ASP A 70 -3.18 -9.84 -9.04
N HIS A 71 -3.62 -9.05 -10.03
CA HIS A 71 -4.98 -9.11 -10.59
C HIS A 71 -5.26 -10.38 -11.40
N GLN A 72 -4.23 -11.19 -11.69
CA GLN A 72 -4.32 -12.53 -12.27
C GLN A 72 -3.89 -13.61 -11.29
N HIS A 73 -3.89 -13.29 -9.99
CA HIS A 73 -3.50 -14.16 -8.90
C HIS A 73 -2.03 -14.63 -8.97
N GLY A 74 -1.16 -13.80 -9.56
CA GLY A 74 0.27 -14.06 -9.68
C GLY A 74 1.06 -13.71 -8.41
N MET A 75 2.39 -13.73 -8.55
CA MET A 75 3.33 -13.34 -7.50
C MET A 75 3.88 -11.95 -7.77
N VAL A 76 4.16 -11.22 -6.69
CA VAL A 76 4.84 -9.92 -6.75
C VAL A 76 5.94 -9.83 -5.69
N LEU A 77 6.96 -9.05 -5.98
CA LEU A 77 7.93 -8.57 -5.01
C LEU A 77 7.73 -7.05 -4.88
N ALA A 78 7.28 -6.61 -3.73
CA ALA A 78 7.04 -5.21 -3.44
C ALA A 78 7.90 -4.76 -2.25
N ALA A 79 8.08 -3.45 -2.10
CA ALA A 79 8.78 -2.89 -0.95
C ALA A 79 8.05 -1.64 -0.45
N SER A 80 7.98 -1.46 0.86
CA SER A 80 7.69 -0.16 1.44
C SER A 80 8.86 0.80 1.19
N ILE A 81 8.55 2.08 1.13
CA ILE A 81 9.54 3.14 0.95
C ILE A 81 9.63 3.99 2.21
N ASN A 82 10.67 4.78 2.35
CA ASN A 82 10.86 5.69 3.48
C ASN A 82 10.11 7.03 3.33
N LEU A 83 9.15 7.12 2.41
CA LEU A 83 8.16 8.20 2.33
C LEU A 83 6.85 7.66 2.90
N ASP A 84 6.31 8.33 3.91
CA ASP A 84 5.13 7.88 4.62
C ASP A 84 4.09 8.99 4.83
N ALA A 85 2.91 8.58 5.24
CA ALA A 85 1.93 9.43 5.89
C ALA A 85 2.07 9.29 7.41
N ILE A 86 2.15 10.40 8.14
CA ILE A 86 2.12 10.42 9.59
C ILE A 86 0.84 11.07 10.09
N ALA A 87 0.28 10.53 11.17
CA ALA A 87 -0.93 11.02 11.82
C ALA A 87 -0.66 11.32 13.29
N ILE A 88 -1.03 12.52 13.73
CA ILE A 88 -1.16 12.87 15.15
C ILE A 88 -2.63 12.68 15.51
N VAL A 89 -2.91 11.84 16.49
CA VAL A 89 -4.27 11.36 16.79
C VAL A 89 -4.62 11.55 18.26
N GLY A 90 -5.76 12.16 18.50
CA GLY A 90 -6.33 12.32 19.83
C GLY A 90 -7.72 11.71 19.94
N LYS A 91 -8.12 11.40 21.17
CA LYS A 91 -9.47 10.89 21.46
C LYS A 91 -10.51 12.00 21.39
N THR A 92 -11.73 11.64 20.98
CA THR A 92 -12.90 12.51 21.08
C THR A 92 -14.08 11.76 21.67
N THR A 93 -15.05 12.49 22.19
CA THR A 93 -16.33 11.95 22.67
C THR A 93 -17.46 12.10 21.63
N GLU A 94 -17.20 12.81 20.55
CA GLU A 94 -18.12 12.95 19.43
C GLU A 94 -18.17 11.64 18.64
N ASN A 95 -19.34 11.24 18.15
CA ASN A 95 -19.48 9.99 17.36
C ASN A 95 -19.01 10.17 15.90
N THR A 96 -17.90 10.89 15.73
CA THR A 96 -17.31 11.21 14.42
C THR A 96 -15.81 11.00 14.40
N ILE A 97 -15.27 10.72 13.23
CA ILE A 97 -13.86 10.92 12.93
C ILE A 97 -13.71 12.31 12.32
N GLU A 98 -12.92 13.15 12.96
CA GLU A 98 -12.53 14.46 12.43
C GLU A 98 -11.09 14.37 11.91
N LEU A 99 -10.90 14.57 10.63
CA LEU A 99 -9.61 14.42 9.97
C LEU A 99 -9.26 15.67 9.17
N ILE A 100 -8.07 16.18 9.39
CA ILE A 100 -7.48 17.28 8.62
C ILE A 100 -6.19 16.77 8.03
N SER A 101 -6.17 16.59 6.70
CA SER A 101 -4.96 16.30 5.94
C SER A 101 -4.36 17.60 5.42
N GLU A 102 -3.04 17.72 5.50
CA GLU A 102 -2.34 18.91 5.02
C GLU A 102 -2.61 19.18 3.55
N GLY A 103 -3.09 20.38 3.22
CA GLY A 103 -3.43 20.78 1.85
C GLY A 103 -4.80 20.35 1.36
N TYR A 104 -5.64 19.74 2.20
CA TYR A 104 -6.99 19.29 1.88
C TYR A 104 -8.03 19.88 2.81
N ASP A 105 -9.28 19.89 2.37
CA ASP A 105 -10.41 20.32 3.20
C ASP A 105 -10.63 19.35 4.38
N PRO A 106 -11.07 19.88 5.55
CA PRO A 106 -11.42 19.05 6.70
C PRO A 106 -12.51 18.03 6.37
N ILE A 107 -12.38 16.84 6.92
CA ILE A 107 -13.33 15.72 6.73
C ILE A 107 -13.93 15.36 8.08
N SER A 108 -15.26 15.16 8.11
CA SER A 108 -15.98 14.61 9.26
C SER A 108 -16.79 13.39 8.81
N VAL A 109 -16.57 12.24 9.45
CA VAL A 109 -17.23 10.97 9.12
C VAL A 109 -17.90 10.41 10.37
N SER A 110 -19.20 10.13 10.30
CA SER A 110 -19.92 9.45 11.37
C SER A 110 -19.49 7.99 11.48
N ILE A 111 -19.24 7.51 12.70
CA ILE A 111 -18.97 6.10 12.98
C ILE A 111 -20.24 5.24 13.09
N GLU A 112 -21.43 5.86 13.10
CA GLU A 112 -22.72 5.19 13.23
C GLU A 112 -23.30 4.75 11.88
N ASP A 113 -23.09 5.55 10.83
CA ASP A 113 -23.57 5.27 9.46
C ASP A 113 -22.42 4.77 8.58
N LEU A 114 -22.28 3.47 8.49
CA LEU A 114 -21.30 2.76 7.69
C LEU A 114 -21.94 2.05 6.47
N ASN A 115 -23.04 2.60 5.94
CA ASN A 115 -23.67 2.07 4.75
C ASN A 115 -22.91 2.55 3.49
N VAL A 116 -22.85 1.67 2.49
CA VAL A 116 -22.35 2.03 1.16
C VAL A 116 -23.31 3.01 0.52
N ASN A 117 -22.78 4.10 -0.03
CA ASN A 117 -23.54 5.07 -0.78
C ASN A 117 -22.78 5.42 -2.06
N GLU A 118 -23.29 5.00 -3.20
CA GLU A 118 -22.67 5.22 -4.51
C GLU A 118 -22.41 6.70 -4.83
N LYS A 119 -23.16 7.62 -4.22
CA LYS A 119 -22.95 9.08 -4.38
C LYS A 119 -21.65 9.55 -3.74
N ASP A 120 -21.12 8.78 -2.76
CA ASP A 120 -19.89 9.10 -2.06
C ASP A 120 -18.67 8.45 -2.73
N PHE A 121 -18.86 7.68 -3.81
CA PHE A 121 -17.75 7.03 -4.53
C PHE A 121 -16.70 8.05 -4.98
N GLY A 122 -15.44 7.67 -4.90
CA GLY A 122 -14.30 8.53 -5.22
C GLY A 122 -13.95 9.55 -4.14
N THR A 123 -14.58 9.52 -2.95
CA THR A 123 -14.29 10.46 -1.88
C THR A 123 -13.44 9.84 -0.77
N THR A 124 -12.60 10.65 -0.12
CA THR A 124 -11.83 10.23 1.06
C THR A 124 -12.74 9.78 2.21
N SER A 125 -13.91 10.41 2.37
CA SER A 125 -14.91 10.02 3.36
C SER A 125 -15.41 8.59 3.16
N SER A 126 -15.59 8.15 1.92
CA SER A 126 -16.02 6.77 1.62
C SER A 126 -14.92 5.75 1.94
N LEU A 127 -13.64 6.07 1.70
CA LEU A 127 -12.52 5.23 2.11
C LEU A 127 -12.49 5.04 3.64
N ILE A 128 -12.63 6.12 4.41
CA ILE A 128 -12.67 6.04 5.88
C ILE A 128 -13.84 5.16 6.33
N LYS A 129 -15.04 5.39 5.79
CA LYS A 129 -16.21 4.55 6.09
C LYS A 129 -15.97 3.09 5.74
N GLY A 130 -15.32 2.81 4.61
CA GLY A 130 -14.97 1.46 4.17
C GLY A 130 -14.03 0.74 5.12
N VAL A 131 -12.98 1.42 5.60
CA VAL A 131 -12.05 0.87 6.60
C VAL A 131 -12.79 0.57 7.90
N LEU A 132 -13.63 1.49 8.41
CA LEU A 132 -14.43 1.28 9.62
C LEU A 132 -15.41 0.11 9.46
N ALA A 133 -16.09 0.02 8.31
CA ALA A 133 -17.03 -1.06 8.01
C ALA A 133 -16.30 -2.41 7.93
N GLY A 134 -15.13 -2.46 7.29
CA GLY A 134 -14.26 -3.63 7.23
C GLY A 134 -13.80 -4.08 8.62
N MET A 135 -13.28 -3.17 9.43
CA MET A 135 -12.91 -3.46 10.82
C MET A 135 -14.06 -4.07 11.62
N LYS A 136 -15.24 -3.46 11.52
CA LYS A 136 -16.44 -3.94 12.22
C LYS A 136 -16.91 -5.31 11.70
N LYS A 137 -16.81 -5.55 10.40
CA LYS A 137 -17.15 -6.83 9.76
C LYS A 137 -16.26 -7.97 10.27
N GLU A 138 -14.96 -7.70 10.45
CA GLU A 138 -13.99 -8.65 11.00
C GLU A 138 -14.05 -8.77 12.54
N GLY A 139 -14.99 -8.06 13.20
CA GLY A 139 -15.24 -8.17 14.64
C GLY A 139 -14.40 -7.24 15.50
N TYR A 140 -13.63 -6.32 14.90
CA TYR A 140 -12.82 -5.35 15.63
C TYR A 140 -13.67 -4.20 16.16
N LYS A 141 -13.20 -3.61 17.26
CA LYS A 141 -13.79 -2.40 17.83
C LYS A 141 -13.42 -1.19 16.96
N ILE A 142 -14.38 -0.34 16.74
CA ILE A 142 -14.17 0.96 16.12
C ILE A 142 -14.57 2.05 17.09
N GLY A 143 -14.04 3.25 16.91
CA GLY A 143 -14.41 4.39 17.75
C GLY A 143 -13.99 5.72 17.13
N PRO A 144 -14.45 6.84 17.71
CA PRO A 144 -14.22 8.17 17.19
C PRO A 144 -12.82 8.68 17.56
N PHE A 145 -12.22 9.44 16.66
CA PHE A 145 -10.95 10.13 16.91
C PHE A 145 -10.87 11.43 16.10
N LYS A 146 -9.94 12.27 16.46
CA LYS A 146 -9.55 13.42 15.65
C LYS A 146 -8.08 13.30 15.28
N ALA A 147 -7.74 13.66 14.04
CA ALA A 147 -6.40 13.48 13.50
C ALA A 147 -5.95 14.66 12.64
N TYR A 148 -4.67 14.99 12.71
CA TYR A 148 -3.96 15.76 11.71
C TYR A 148 -3.00 14.83 10.97
N ILE A 149 -3.07 14.80 9.63
CA ILE A 149 -2.23 13.95 8.77
C ILE A 149 -1.39 14.85 7.87
N THR A 150 -0.11 14.50 7.74
CA THR A 150 0.78 15.03 6.70
C THR A 150 1.48 13.85 6.00
N SER A 151 1.79 13.98 4.71
CA SER A 151 2.31 12.88 3.91
C SER A 151 3.42 13.34 2.99
N ASP A 152 4.52 12.59 3.00
CA ASP A 152 5.60 12.70 2.01
C ASP A 152 5.39 11.73 0.83
N VAL A 153 4.36 10.86 0.87
CA VAL A 153 3.99 10.00 -0.25
C VAL A 153 3.41 10.85 -1.36
N ILE A 154 4.15 10.96 -2.46
CA ILE A 154 3.80 11.83 -3.60
C ILE A 154 2.56 11.30 -4.31
N ASN A 155 1.50 12.11 -4.34
CA ASN A 155 0.27 11.78 -5.06
C ASN A 155 0.51 11.71 -6.57
N GLY A 156 -0.02 10.65 -7.21
CA GLY A 156 0.10 10.48 -8.67
C GLY A 156 1.47 10.01 -9.17
N ALA A 157 2.43 9.76 -8.28
CA ALA A 157 3.76 9.25 -8.62
C ALA A 157 3.86 7.71 -8.61
N GLY A 158 2.74 7.01 -8.53
CA GLY A 158 2.74 5.54 -8.48
C GLY A 158 3.20 4.95 -7.14
N LEU A 159 3.18 5.72 -6.05
CA LEU A 159 3.63 5.31 -4.71
C LEU A 159 2.50 4.84 -3.79
N SER A 160 1.29 4.70 -4.32
CA SER A 160 0.08 4.25 -3.61
C SER A 160 -0.29 5.07 -2.38
N SER A 161 -0.43 6.39 -2.56
CA SER A 161 -0.90 7.28 -1.50
C SER A 161 -2.27 6.89 -0.93
N SER A 162 -3.19 6.31 -1.73
CA SER A 162 -4.47 5.78 -1.26
C SER A 162 -4.29 4.61 -0.30
N ALA A 163 -3.47 3.62 -0.68
CA ALA A 163 -3.21 2.45 0.16
C ALA A 163 -2.48 2.83 1.47
N ALA A 164 -1.53 3.79 1.42
CA ALA A 164 -0.90 4.33 2.63
C ALA A 164 -1.93 5.02 3.54
N PHE A 165 -2.90 5.74 2.96
CA PHE A 165 -3.98 6.37 3.70
C PHE A 165 -4.93 5.34 4.34
N GLU A 166 -5.31 4.29 3.61
CA GLU A 166 -6.12 3.18 4.14
C GLU A 166 -5.39 2.47 5.28
N ALA A 167 -4.10 2.17 5.07
CA ALA A 167 -3.26 1.52 6.06
C ALA A 167 -3.11 2.37 7.34
N ILE A 168 -2.94 3.70 7.24
CA ILE A 168 -2.82 4.54 8.43
C ILE A 168 -4.14 4.63 9.21
N ILE A 169 -5.30 4.71 8.53
CA ILE A 169 -6.60 4.68 9.21
C ILE A 169 -6.81 3.33 9.91
N GLY A 170 -6.50 2.21 9.24
CA GLY A 170 -6.55 0.88 9.83
C GLY A 170 -5.64 0.74 11.05
N THR A 171 -4.41 1.26 10.97
CA THR A 171 -3.43 1.23 12.05
C THR A 171 -3.88 2.09 13.25
N ILE A 172 -4.48 3.26 13.01
CA ILE A 172 -5.07 4.10 14.06
C ILE A 172 -6.16 3.34 14.82
N ILE A 173 -7.09 2.71 14.10
CA ILE A 173 -8.16 1.92 14.73
C ILE A 173 -7.59 0.71 15.48
N SER A 174 -6.57 0.06 14.93
CA SER A 174 -5.87 -1.04 15.61
C SER A 174 -5.25 -0.57 16.94
N GLY A 175 -4.53 0.54 16.95
CA GLY A 175 -3.87 1.08 18.13
C GLY A 175 -4.85 1.58 19.17
N MET A 176 -5.74 2.49 18.79
CA MET A 176 -6.64 3.17 19.74
C MET A 176 -7.67 2.25 20.37
N TYR A 177 -8.15 1.23 19.65
CA TYR A 177 -9.31 0.45 20.06
C TYR A 177 -9.08 -1.06 20.16
N ASN A 178 -7.97 -1.57 19.62
CA ASN A 178 -7.69 -3.01 19.52
C ASN A 178 -6.27 -3.38 19.95
N ASN A 179 -5.58 -2.55 20.75
CA ASN A 179 -4.25 -2.81 21.32
C ASN A 179 -3.17 -3.24 20.28
N MET A 180 -3.25 -2.74 19.05
CA MET A 180 -2.40 -3.14 17.91
C MET A 180 -2.50 -4.65 17.56
N GLU A 181 -3.63 -5.29 17.83
CA GLU A 181 -3.84 -6.72 17.56
C GLU A 181 -4.32 -7.03 16.14
N VAL A 182 -4.81 -6.02 15.41
CA VAL A 182 -5.16 -6.21 13.99
C VAL A 182 -3.88 -6.40 13.20
N SER A 183 -3.76 -7.54 12.53
CA SER A 183 -2.55 -7.85 11.75
C SER A 183 -2.40 -6.96 10.52
N SER A 184 -1.17 -6.78 10.05
CA SER A 184 -0.88 -6.01 8.83
C SER A 184 -1.60 -6.58 7.60
N ILE A 185 -1.78 -7.90 7.53
CA ILE A 185 -2.50 -8.58 6.45
C ILE A 185 -3.99 -8.22 6.50
N GLU A 186 -4.60 -8.26 7.66
CA GLU A 186 -6.00 -7.89 7.83
C GLU A 186 -6.23 -6.40 7.52
N ILE A 187 -5.33 -5.51 7.96
CA ILE A 187 -5.39 -4.09 7.60
C ILE A 187 -5.36 -3.92 6.08
N ALA A 188 -4.49 -4.64 5.38
CA ALA A 188 -4.42 -4.59 3.92
C ALA A 188 -5.71 -5.08 3.24
N GLN A 189 -6.26 -6.21 3.69
CA GLN A 189 -7.53 -6.76 3.16
C GLN A 189 -8.71 -5.82 3.43
N ILE A 190 -8.75 -5.19 4.60
CA ILE A 190 -9.74 -4.18 4.96
C ILE A 190 -9.59 -2.93 4.07
N GLY A 191 -8.37 -2.49 3.78
CA GLY A 191 -8.11 -1.39 2.84
C GLY A 191 -8.62 -1.71 1.43
N GLN A 192 -8.29 -2.87 0.89
CA GLN A 192 -8.81 -3.33 -0.39
C GLN A 192 -10.35 -3.37 -0.42
N TYR A 193 -10.97 -3.90 0.64
CA TYR A 193 -12.42 -3.89 0.78
C TYR A 193 -12.99 -2.46 0.74
N ALA A 194 -12.34 -1.51 1.41
CA ALA A 194 -12.74 -0.11 1.41
C ALA A 194 -12.66 0.50 0.00
N GLU A 195 -11.57 0.24 -0.73
CA GLU A 195 -11.38 0.76 -2.09
C GLU A 195 -12.38 0.14 -3.08
N ASN A 196 -12.58 -1.17 -3.02
CA ASN A 196 -13.46 -1.87 -3.96
C ASN A 196 -14.96 -1.59 -3.70
N VAL A 197 -15.38 -1.55 -2.44
CA VAL A 197 -16.81 -1.53 -2.08
C VAL A 197 -17.32 -0.12 -1.77
N PHE A 198 -16.52 0.71 -1.11
CA PHE A 198 -16.94 2.03 -0.67
C PHE A 198 -16.43 3.16 -1.58
N PHE A 199 -15.21 3.04 -2.08
CA PHE A 199 -14.66 4.03 -3.02
C PHE A 199 -15.11 3.77 -4.45
N GLY A 200 -15.48 2.52 -4.78
CA GLY A 200 -16.00 2.13 -6.09
C GLY A 200 -14.92 1.94 -7.16
N LYS A 201 -13.67 1.73 -6.78
CA LYS A 201 -12.56 1.49 -7.70
C LYS A 201 -11.99 0.08 -7.48
N PRO A 202 -12.20 -0.85 -8.42
CA PRO A 202 -11.61 -2.17 -8.33
C PRO A 202 -10.08 -2.11 -8.32
N CYS A 203 -9.44 -2.72 -7.32
CA CYS A 203 -8.00 -2.81 -7.19
C CYS A 203 -7.55 -4.22 -6.77
N GLY A 204 -6.28 -4.56 -7.05
CA GLY A 204 -5.61 -5.71 -6.47
C GLY A 204 -5.31 -5.48 -4.98
N LEU A 205 -4.60 -6.41 -4.35
CA LEU A 205 -4.28 -6.36 -2.92
C LEU A 205 -2.80 -5.98 -2.67
N MET A 206 -1.97 -5.90 -3.71
CA MET A 206 -0.54 -5.65 -3.59
C MET A 206 -0.22 -4.34 -2.86
N ASP A 207 -0.87 -3.27 -3.25
CA ASP A 207 -0.61 -1.92 -2.73
C ASP A 207 -0.84 -1.84 -1.23
N GLN A 208 -2.01 -2.28 -0.79
CA GLN A 208 -2.38 -2.29 0.62
C GLN A 208 -1.46 -3.23 1.42
N MET A 209 -1.10 -4.38 0.85
CA MET A 209 -0.24 -5.34 1.51
C MET A 209 1.17 -4.78 1.73
N ALA A 210 1.77 -4.18 0.70
CA ALA A 210 3.10 -3.60 0.80
C ALA A 210 3.16 -2.40 1.76
N CYS A 211 2.13 -1.53 1.74
CA CYS A 211 2.03 -0.40 2.68
C CYS A 211 1.81 -0.85 4.13
N SER A 212 1.09 -1.95 4.36
CA SER A 212 0.75 -2.41 5.71
C SER A 212 1.82 -3.30 6.33
N VAL A 213 2.44 -4.21 5.55
CA VAL A 213 3.42 -5.19 6.06
C VAL A 213 4.80 -4.57 6.26
N GLY A 214 5.21 -3.70 5.34
CA GLY A 214 6.50 -2.98 5.40
C GLY A 214 7.73 -3.83 5.04
N GLY A 215 8.80 -3.18 4.60
CA GLY A 215 10.02 -3.83 4.11
C GLY A 215 9.83 -4.45 2.73
N PHE A 216 10.77 -5.33 2.33
CA PHE A 216 10.59 -6.15 1.13
C PHE A 216 9.61 -7.29 1.42
N VAL A 217 8.62 -7.46 0.56
CA VAL A 217 7.55 -8.44 0.73
C VAL A 217 7.33 -9.20 -0.57
N HIS A 218 7.52 -10.52 -0.51
CA HIS A 218 7.05 -11.44 -1.53
C HIS A 218 5.61 -11.84 -1.23
N ILE A 219 4.74 -11.71 -2.22
CA ILE A 219 3.32 -12.02 -2.06
C ILE A 219 2.90 -12.96 -3.19
N ASP A 220 2.38 -14.13 -2.84
CA ASP A 220 1.74 -15.07 -3.76
C ASP A 220 0.22 -14.96 -3.61
N PHE A 221 -0.44 -14.45 -4.65
CA PHE A 221 -1.88 -14.25 -4.70
C PHE A 221 -2.65 -15.44 -5.27
N LYS A 222 -2.05 -16.62 -5.34
CA LYS A 222 -2.73 -17.83 -5.82
C LYS A 222 -4.07 -18.08 -5.13
N ASN A 223 -4.17 -17.74 -3.85
CA ASN A 223 -5.42 -17.65 -3.11
C ASN A 223 -5.55 -16.23 -2.55
N PRO A 224 -6.29 -15.32 -3.20
CA PRO A 224 -6.39 -13.92 -2.76
C PRO A 224 -7.10 -13.74 -1.41
N ASP A 225 -7.96 -14.69 -1.01
CA ASP A 225 -8.60 -14.67 0.32
C ASP A 225 -7.61 -15.01 1.44
N SER A 226 -6.52 -15.72 1.10
CA SER A 226 -5.46 -16.12 2.03
C SER A 226 -4.11 -16.11 1.31
N PRO A 227 -3.58 -14.93 0.94
CA PRO A 227 -2.33 -14.82 0.22
C PRO A 227 -1.16 -15.29 1.09
N ILE A 228 -0.15 -15.87 0.46
CA ILE A 228 1.10 -16.18 1.13
C ILE A 228 1.95 -14.90 1.14
N VAL A 229 2.24 -14.39 2.33
CA VAL A 229 3.01 -13.16 2.52
C VAL A 229 4.30 -13.49 3.24
N GLU A 230 5.42 -13.22 2.60
CA GLU A 230 6.75 -13.50 3.13
C GLU A 230 7.61 -12.23 3.14
N LYS A 231 8.09 -11.84 4.32
CA LYS A 231 9.11 -10.78 4.40
C LYS A 231 10.45 -11.31 3.90
N VAL A 232 11.07 -10.53 3.03
CA VAL A 232 12.43 -10.80 2.53
C VAL A 232 13.37 -9.85 3.26
N ASP A 233 14.17 -10.41 4.16
CA ASP A 233 15.16 -9.63 4.92
C ASP A 233 16.33 -9.26 4.02
N PHE A 234 16.28 -8.07 3.45
CA PHE A 234 17.30 -7.55 2.57
C PHE A 234 17.39 -6.02 2.69
N ASP A 235 18.62 -5.53 2.72
CA ASP A 235 18.95 -4.12 2.85
C ASP A 235 19.75 -3.65 1.61
N VAL A 236 19.08 -2.92 0.74
CA VAL A 236 19.66 -2.41 -0.52
C VAL A 236 20.78 -1.42 -0.26
N GLU A 237 20.72 -0.69 0.83
CA GLU A 237 21.70 0.35 1.16
C GLU A 237 23.01 -0.24 1.62
N LYS A 238 22.99 -1.39 2.31
CA LYS A 238 24.21 -2.16 2.65
C LYS A 238 24.97 -2.62 1.41
N GLU A 239 24.28 -2.81 0.29
CA GLU A 239 24.87 -3.11 -1.01
C GLU A 239 25.39 -1.86 -1.74
N GLY A 240 25.21 -0.67 -1.17
CA GLY A 240 25.64 0.61 -1.76
C GLY A 240 24.70 1.14 -2.85
N TYR A 241 23.43 0.77 -2.82
CA TYR A 241 22.41 1.19 -3.77
C TYR A 241 21.29 1.96 -3.09
N SER A 242 20.62 2.81 -3.85
CA SER A 242 19.43 3.53 -3.42
C SER A 242 18.31 3.34 -4.43
N LEU A 243 17.07 3.28 -3.95
CA LEU A 243 15.90 3.33 -4.81
C LEU A 243 15.62 4.79 -5.21
N CYS A 244 15.61 5.04 -6.51
CA CYS A 244 15.34 6.38 -7.06
C CYS A 244 14.00 6.37 -7.80
N ILE A 245 13.11 7.31 -7.44
CA ILE A 245 11.84 7.51 -8.11
C ILE A 245 11.90 8.82 -8.88
N THR A 246 11.62 8.75 -10.19
CA THR A 246 11.56 9.94 -11.05
C THR A 246 10.13 10.30 -11.33
N ASP A 247 9.65 11.41 -10.76
CA ASP A 247 8.34 11.95 -11.07
C ASP A 247 8.37 12.63 -12.46
N THR A 248 7.70 12.02 -13.42
CA THR A 248 7.61 12.52 -14.81
C THR A 248 6.60 13.66 -14.98
N LYS A 249 5.87 14.02 -13.92
CA LYS A 249 4.77 15.01 -13.94
C LYS A 249 3.64 14.67 -14.91
N ALA A 250 3.56 13.40 -15.37
CA ALA A 250 2.47 12.92 -16.20
C ALA A 250 1.26 12.53 -15.36
N SER A 251 0.05 12.85 -15.84
CA SER A 251 -1.20 12.44 -15.20
C SER A 251 -1.62 11.06 -15.74
N HIS A 252 -2.14 10.21 -14.86
CA HIS A 252 -2.77 8.93 -15.22
C HIS A 252 -4.29 9.03 -15.38
N ALA A 253 -4.87 10.21 -15.18
CA ALA A 253 -6.32 10.40 -15.13
C ALA A 253 -7.05 9.96 -16.42
N ASP A 254 -6.39 10.10 -17.57
CA ASP A 254 -6.98 9.80 -18.89
C ASP A 254 -6.73 8.34 -19.34
N LEU A 255 -6.09 7.49 -18.51
CA LEU A 255 -5.71 6.12 -18.87
C LEU A 255 -6.61 5.05 -18.24
N THR A 256 -7.74 5.42 -17.66
CA THR A 256 -8.65 4.49 -16.95
C THR A 256 -9.09 3.32 -17.84
N ASP A 257 -9.43 3.59 -19.10
CA ASP A 257 -9.88 2.56 -20.05
C ASP A 257 -8.74 1.59 -20.41
N ASP A 258 -7.51 2.09 -20.55
CA ASP A 258 -6.33 1.26 -20.81
C ASP A 258 -6.01 0.37 -19.61
N TYR A 259 -6.13 0.87 -18.39
CA TYR A 259 -5.98 0.07 -17.16
C TYR A 259 -7.04 -1.03 -17.08
N ALA A 260 -8.31 -0.70 -17.35
CA ALA A 260 -9.41 -1.67 -17.33
C ALA A 260 -9.26 -2.75 -18.43
N ALA A 261 -8.65 -2.41 -19.57
CA ALA A 261 -8.40 -3.35 -20.66
C ALA A 261 -7.37 -4.43 -20.27
N ILE A 262 -6.42 -4.16 -19.37
CA ILE A 262 -5.35 -5.11 -19.01
C ILE A 262 -5.92 -6.42 -18.46
N PRO A 263 -6.68 -6.41 -17.33
CA PRO A 263 -7.24 -7.65 -16.80
C PRO A 263 -8.25 -8.30 -17.76
N ALA A 264 -9.01 -7.51 -18.53
CA ALA A 264 -9.99 -8.04 -19.48
C ALA A 264 -9.32 -8.86 -20.60
N GLU A 265 -8.23 -8.35 -21.19
CA GLU A 265 -7.50 -9.03 -22.25
C GLU A 265 -6.73 -10.27 -21.72
N MET A 266 -6.25 -10.25 -20.48
CA MET A 266 -5.67 -11.45 -19.85
C MET A 266 -6.74 -12.51 -19.57
N LYS A 267 -7.94 -12.08 -19.17
CA LYS A 267 -9.07 -12.98 -18.95
C LYS A 267 -9.54 -13.67 -20.24
N GLU A 268 -9.47 -12.98 -21.39
CA GLU A 268 -9.73 -13.59 -22.71
C GLU A 268 -8.83 -14.82 -22.93
N VAL A 269 -7.55 -14.72 -22.60
CA VAL A 269 -6.60 -15.85 -22.72
C VAL A 269 -6.93 -16.95 -21.69
N ALA A 270 -7.24 -16.62 -20.45
CA ALA A 270 -7.62 -17.60 -19.44
C ALA A 270 -8.88 -18.39 -19.86
N GLN A 271 -9.87 -17.72 -20.44
CA GLN A 271 -11.10 -18.34 -20.93
C GLN A 271 -10.86 -19.36 -22.07
N TYR A 272 -9.84 -19.16 -22.91
CA TYR A 272 -9.46 -20.16 -23.90
C TYR A 272 -9.13 -21.53 -23.25
N PHE A 273 -8.56 -21.51 -22.05
CA PHE A 273 -8.26 -22.71 -21.25
C PHE A 273 -9.42 -23.12 -20.31
N ASN A 274 -10.59 -22.51 -20.41
CA ASN A 274 -11.73 -22.68 -19.49
C ASN A 274 -11.35 -22.34 -18.04
N LYS A 275 -10.52 -21.30 -17.85
CA LYS A 275 -10.07 -20.77 -16.57
C LYS A 275 -10.56 -19.35 -16.38
N GLU A 276 -10.58 -18.89 -15.14
CA GLU A 276 -10.91 -17.50 -14.80
C GLU A 276 -9.67 -16.62 -14.78
N PHE A 277 -8.56 -17.14 -14.24
CA PHE A 277 -7.31 -16.41 -14.08
C PHE A 277 -6.14 -17.17 -14.71
N LEU A 278 -5.13 -16.42 -15.17
CA LEU A 278 -3.94 -17.02 -15.82
C LEU A 278 -3.14 -17.91 -14.87
N ASN A 279 -3.12 -17.60 -13.57
CA ASN A 279 -2.41 -18.42 -12.58
C ASN A 279 -2.99 -19.84 -12.39
N GLU A 280 -4.19 -20.10 -12.88
CA GLU A 280 -4.79 -21.44 -12.88
C GLU A 280 -4.26 -22.34 -14.00
N ILE A 281 -3.47 -21.77 -14.93
CA ILE A 281 -2.95 -22.47 -16.11
C ILE A 281 -1.49 -22.82 -15.84
N PRO A 282 -1.07 -24.11 -15.98
CA PRO A 282 0.34 -24.44 -15.98
C PRO A 282 1.10 -23.70 -17.08
N ALA A 283 2.26 -23.15 -16.78
CA ALA A 283 3.02 -22.34 -17.73
C ALA A 283 3.39 -23.13 -19.00
N ASP A 284 3.76 -24.39 -18.85
CA ASP A 284 4.10 -25.26 -19.99
C ASP A 284 2.89 -25.44 -20.93
N ASP A 285 1.69 -25.65 -20.37
CA ASP A 285 0.45 -25.76 -21.15
C ASP A 285 0.15 -24.48 -21.94
N PHE A 286 0.41 -23.32 -21.33
CA PHE A 286 0.25 -22.03 -22.00
C PHE A 286 1.25 -21.86 -23.16
N TYR A 287 2.54 -22.09 -22.90
CA TYR A 287 3.58 -21.92 -23.93
C TYR A 287 3.42 -22.89 -25.10
N ASP A 288 3.00 -24.13 -24.85
CA ASP A 288 2.71 -25.12 -25.90
C ASP A 288 1.54 -24.71 -26.81
N LYS A 289 0.61 -23.92 -26.29
CA LYS A 289 -0.58 -23.45 -27.01
C LYS A 289 -0.42 -22.09 -27.71
N ILE A 290 0.73 -21.42 -27.61
CA ILE A 290 0.96 -20.10 -28.25
C ILE A 290 0.60 -20.13 -29.76
N PRO A 291 0.97 -21.14 -30.57
CA PRO A 291 0.61 -21.15 -31.98
C PRO A 291 -0.90 -21.15 -32.26
N GLU A 292 -1.69 -21.80 -31.37
CA GLU A 292 -3.14 -21.84 -31.47
C GLU A 292 -3.76 -20.54 -30.97
N LEU A 293 -3.26 -20.02 -29.83
CA LEU A 293 -3.69 -18.76 -29.23
C LEU A 293 -3.54 -17.56 -30.17
N TYR A 294 -2.48 -17.54 -30.98
CA TYR A 294 -2.25 -16.46 -31.95
C TYR A 294 -3.44 -16.19 -32.87
N SER A 295 -4.24 -17.25 -33.18
CA SER A 295 -5.43 -17.14 -34.01
C SER A 295 -6.74 -17.08 -33.23
N ALA A 296 -6.72 -17.34 -31.92
CA ALA A 296 -7.92 -17.51 -31.11
C ALA A 296 -8.21 -16.32 -30.17
N VAL A 297 -7.19 -15.54 -29.80
CA VAL A 297 -7.31 -14.41 -28.88
C VAL A 297 -6.69 -13.16 -29.49
N SER A 298 -6.91 -11.99 -28.84
CA SER A 298 -6.27 -10.75 -29.28
C SER A 298 -4.74 -10.82 -29.13
N ASN A 299 -4.00 -10.18 -30.04
CA ASN A 299 -2.54 -10.11 -29.94
C ASN A 299 -2.08 -9.44 -28.64
N ARG A 300 -2.81 -8.42 -28.16
CA ARG A 300 -2.53 -7.75 -26.90
C ARG A 300 -2.73 -8.70 -25.72
N GLY A 301 -3.83 -9.47 -25.71
CA GLY A 301 -4.09 -10.48 -24.69
C GLY A 301 -3.00 -11.54 -24.64
N LEU A 302 -2.57 -12.04 -25.80
CA LEU A 302 -1.47 -13.00 -25.87
C LEU A 302 -0.15 -12.45 -25.32
N LEU A 303 0.23 -11.21 -25.71
CA LEU A 303 1.45 -10.56 -25.20
C LEU A 303 1.38 -10.33 -23.68
N ARG A 304 0.23 -9.93 -23.17
CA ARG A 304 0.01 -9.74 -21.72
C ARG A 304 0.07 -11.06 -20.96
N ALA A 305 -0.42 -12.15 -21.52
CA ALA A 305 -0.29 -13.46 -20.90
C ALA A 305 1.17 -13.95 -20.89
N ILE A 306 1.93 -13.74 -21.99
CA ILE A 306 3.37 -14.02 -22.03
C ILE A 306 4.10 -13.23 -20.95
N HIS A 307 3.77 -11.95 -20.81
CA HIS A 307 4.30 -11.08 -19.73
C HIS A 307 3.98 -11.68 -18.36
N PHE A 308 2.72 -12.04 -18.10
CA PHE A 308 2.30 -12.61 -16.82
C PHE A 308 3.13 -13.84 -16.43
N PHE A 309 3.24 -14.84 -17.32
CA PHE A 309 3.99 -16.05 -17.01
C PHE A 309 5.49 -15.77 -16.85
N GLY A 310 6.04 -14.84 -17.64
CA GLY A 310 7.43 -14.42 -17.52
C GLY A 310 7.72 -13.73 -16.19
N GLU A 311 6.89 -12.77 -15.79
CA GLU A 311 7.04 -12.03 -14.52
C GLU A 311 6.83 -12.96 -13.31
N ASN A 312 5.79 -13.79 -13.35
CA ASN A 312 5.52 -14.72 -12.25
C ASN A 312 6.73 -15.67 -11.98
N ALA A 313 7.37 -16.16 -13.03
CA ALA A 313 8.59 -16.95 -12.90
C ALA A 313 9.81 -16.13 -12.49
N ARG A 314 9.85 -14.84 -12.83
CA ARG A 314 10.96 -13.93 -12.49
C ARG A 314 10.92 -13.53 -11.03
N VAL A 315 9.77 -13.21 -10.47
CA VAL A 315 9.58 -12.88 -9.05
C VAL A 315 10.18 -13.94 -8.15
N GLN A 316 9.92 -15.23 -8.41
CA GLN A 316 10.50 -16.29 -7.61
C GLN A 316 12.04 -16.28 -7.65
N LYS A 317 12.64 -16.03 -8.82
CA LYS A 317 14.09 -15.94 -8.97
C LYS A 317 14.66 -14.69 -8.28
N GLU A 318 13.94 -13.58 -8.29
CA GLU A 318 14.31 -12.35 -7.58
C GLU A 318 14.35 -12.58 -6.07
N VAL A 319 13.31 -13.21 -5.52
CA VAL A 319 13.24 -13.58 -4.11
C VAL A 319 14.37 -14.53 -3.73
N ASP A 320 14.61 -15.58 -4.54
CA ASP A 320 15.70 -16.51 -4.31
C ASP A 320 17.08 -15.84 -4.37
N ALA A 321 17.26 -14.90 -5.29
CA ALA A 321 18.50 -14.13 -5.40
C ALA A 321 18.77 -13.27 -4.15
N LEU A 322 17.74 -12.58 -3.64
CA LEU A 322 17.84 -11.79 -2.40
C LEU A 322 18.12 -12.68 -1.18
N LYS A 323 17.40 -13.78 -1.00
CA LYS A 323 17.60 -14.74 0.10
C LYS A 323 18.99 -15.37 0.11
N ASN A 324 19.59 -15.56 -1.06
CA ASN A 324 20.94 -16.10 -1.21
C ASN A 324 22.02 -15.02 -1.26
N ASN A 325 21.71 -13.76 -0.94
CA ASN A 325 22.62 -12.62 -1.01
C ASN A 325 23.30 -12.47 -2.39
N ASN A 326 22.60 -12.84 -3.47
CA ASN A 326 23.07 -12.69 -4.84
C ASN A 326 22.48 -11.44 -5.50
N PHE A 327 22.85 -10.28 -4.96
CA PHE A 327 22.31 -8.98 -5.40
C PHE A 327 22.58 -8.68 -6.88
N ARG A 328 23.72 -9.14 -7.42
CA ARG A 328 24.02 -8.97 -8.86
C ARG A 328 23.00 -9.71 -9.74
N GLN A 329 22.59 -10.91 -9.36
CA GLN A 329 21.54 -11.64 -10.09
C GLN A 329 20.21 -10.94 -9.96
N PHE A 330 19.85 -10.47 -8.77
CA PHE A 330 18.64 -9.69 -8.55
C PHE A 330 18.57 -8.47 -9.50
N LEU A 331 19.62 -7.64 -9.57
CA LEU A 331 19.68 -6.49 -10.48
C LEU A 331 19.56 -6.88 -11.96
N THR A 332 20.07 -8.07 -12.33
CA THR A 332 19.91 -8.58 -13.71
C THR A 332 18.44 -8.91 -13.98
N LEU A 333 17.74 -9.57 -13.05
CA LEU A 333 16.33 -9.91 -13.17
C LEU A 333 15.43 -8.67 -13.24
N VAL A 334 15.68 -7.66 -12.39
CA VAL A 334 14.97 -6.37 -12.45
C VAL A 334 15.15 -5.70 -13.83
N LYS A 335 16.35 -5.76 -14.40
CA LYS A 335 16.61 -5.27 -15.77
C LYS A 335 15.86 -6.05 -16.85
N GLU A 336 15.77 -7.36 -16.69
CA GLU A 336 15.05 -8.24 -17.63
C GLU A 336 13.53 -7.99 -17.60
N SER A 337 12.99 -7.58 -16.45
CA SER A 337 11.58 -7.18 -16.33
C SER A 337 11.27 -5.92 -17.14
N GLY A 338 12.20 -4.96 -17.22
CA GLY A 338 12.04 -3.71 -17.96
C GLY A 338 12.33 -3.79 -19.46
N ASN A 339 12.80 -4.93 -19.98
CA ASN A 339 13.15 -5.14 -21.38
C ASN A 339 12.08 -5.93 -22.14
#